data_560a6705e6d1bc88f47e0309fe17661b
#
_entry.id   560a6705e6d1bc88f47e0309fe17661b
#
_cell.length_a   1.000
_cell.length_b   1.000
_cell.length_c   1.000
_cell.angle_alpha   90.00
_cell.angle_beta   90.00
_cell.angle_gamma   90.00
#
_symmetry.space_group_name_H-M   'P 1'
#
loop_
_entity.id
_entity.type
_entity.pdbx_description
1 polymer ?
#
loop_
_entity_poly.entity_id
_entity_poly.type
_entity_poly.pdbx_seq_one_letter_code
_entity_poly.pdbx_strand_id
1 'polypeptide(L)'
;MGRAVAAKSRKEIAYIGVSREDKAAGAAREDGFREGLKRSGKELKDGYYKVAEFTTESGYEKVLELLNEKNDIDIISCATDTIAAGAIEAIHTYVGSQIPKNVEDTGSRFRYILENTAIQVTGFGDNQLLKAVTGGIPTVHFGYKTSGIRGAELLLDVIERDESIPVEIKLGFRL
;
A
#
# COMPACT_ATOMS: atom_id res chain seq x y z
N MET A 1 -5.42 0.11 -8.16
CA MET A 1 -5.36 0.96 -6.94
C MET A 1 -5.58 2.43 -7.26
N GLY A 2 -4.76 3.15 -8.02
CA GLY A 2 -4.85 4.60 -8.22
C GLY A 2 -6.25 5.14 -8.56
N ARG A 3 -7.00 4.48 -9.45
CA ARG A 3 -8.39 4.88 -9.77
C ARG A 3 -9.35 4.73 -8.57
N ALA A 4 -9.21 3.66 -7.79
CA ALA A 4 -10.05 3.42 -6.62
C ALA A 4 -9.78 4.46 -5.53
N VAL A 5 -8.51 4.77 -5.29
CA VAL A 5 -8.07 5.81 -4.35
C VAL A 5 -8.57 7.18 -4.79
N ALA A 6 -8.40 7.55 -6.07
CA ALA A 6 -8.87 8.81 -6.60
C ALA A 6 -10.38 9.03 -6.44
N ALA A 7 -11.17 7.97 -6.59
CA ALA A 7 -12.63 8.03 -6.44
C ALA A 7 -13.09 8.24 -4.98
N LYS A 8 -12.25 7.88 -3.99
CA LYS A 8 -12.57 7.97 -2.57
C LYS A 8 -12.01 9.20 -1.88
N SER A 9 -10.82 9.65 -2.30
CA SER A 9 -10.12 10.78 -1.67
C SER A 9 -10.88 12.10 -1.86
N ARG A 10 -10.98 12.86 -0.79
CA ARG A 10 -11.55 14.21 -0.72
C ARG A 10 -10.52 15.29 -0.44
N LYS A 11 -9.31 14.88 -0.06
CA LYS A 11 -8.17 15.74 0.23
C LYS A 11 -6.97 15.31 -0.62
N GLU A 12 -5.77 15.34 -0.06
CA GLU A 12 -4.56 14.93 -0.74
C GLU A 12 -4.28 13.45 -0.58
N ILE A 13 -3.71 12.86 -1.62
CA ILE A 13 -3.32 11.47 -1.68
C ILE A 13 -1.79 11.41 -1.54
N ALA A 14 -1.32 10.56 -0.64
CA ALA A 14 0.10 10.24 -0.51
C ALA A 14 0.41 8.84 -1.04
N TYR A 15 1.66 8.64 -1.46
CA TYR A 15 2.16 7.35 -1.90
C TYR A 15 3.51 7.04 -1.25
N ILE A 16 3.60 5.87 -0.61
CA ILE A 16 4.85 5.34 -0.07
C ILE A 16 5.33 4.23 -0.99
N GLY A 17 6.28 4.57 -1.83
CA GLY A 17 6.89 3.66 -2.80
C GLY A 17 8.12 2.96 -2.25
N VAL A 18 8.73 2.14 -3.09
CA VAL A 18 10.09 1.62 -2.90
C VAL A 18 10.99 2.10 -4.03
N SER A 19 12.30 1.85 -3.93
CA SER A 19 13.25 2.28 -4.97
C SER A 19 12.80 1.86 -6.38
N ARG A 20 12.83 2.80 -7.32
CA ARG A 20 12.50 2.54 -8.73
C ARG A 20 13.53 1.65 -9.45
N GLU A 21 14.66 1.34 -8.80
CA GLU A 21 15.58 0.31 -9.27
C GLU A 21 14.91 -1.06 -9.29
N ASP A 22 14.02 -1.33 -8.34
CA ASP A 22 13.08 -2.45 -8.44
C ASP A 22 12.02 -2.14 -9.51
N LYS A 23 12.16 -2.83 -10.66
CA LYS A 23 11.29 -2.60 -11.82
C LYS A 23 9.84 -3.02 -11.58
N ALA A 24 9.60 -4.01 -10.73
CA ALA A 24 8.27 -4.57 -10.48
C ALA A 24 7.55 -3.85 -9.33
N ALA A 25 8.14 -3.83 -8.15
CA ALA A 25 7.51 -3.27 -6.95
C ALA A 25 7.69 -1.75 -6.85
N GLY A 26 8.82 -1.21 -7.33
CA GLY A 26 9.08 0.22 -7.38
C GLY A 26 8.48 0.86 -8.64
N ALA A 27 9.17 0.75 -9.78
CA ALA A 27 8.79 1.49 -10.98
C ALA A 27 7.37 1.17 -11.48
N ALA A 28 7.06 -0.11 -11.75
CA ALA A 28 5.80 -0.47 -12.38
C ALA A 28 4.56 -0.18 -11.49
N ARG A 29 4.67 -0.38 -10.16
CA ARG A 29 3.57 -0.07 -9.24
C ARG A 29 3.33 1.42 -9.12
N GLU A 30 4.39 2.23 -8.99
CA GLU A 30 4.29 3.68 -8.94
C GLU A 30 3.71 4.25 -10.24
N ASP A 31 4.24 3.84 -11.40
CA ASP A 31 3.75 4.30 -12.71
C ASP A 31 2.28 3.96 -12.91
N GLY A 32 1.89 2.72 -12.56
CA GLY A 32 0.49 2.29 -12.61
C GLY A 32 -0.42 3.04 -11.63
N PHE A 33 0.09 3.41 -10.45
CA PHE A 33 -0.63 4.22 -9.49
C PHE A 33 -0.85 5.64 -10.02
N ARG A 34 0.21 6.32 -10.48
CA ARG A 34 0.15 7.66 -11.06
C ARG A 34 -0.77 7.72 -12.28
N GLU A 35 -0.67 6.75 -13.18
CA GLU A 35 -1.55 6.64 -14.34
C GLU A 35 -3.02 6.46 -13.92
N GLY A 36 -3.29 5.66 -12.89
CA GLY A 36 -4.62 5.48 -12.34
C GLY A 36 -5.22 6.76 -11.76
N LEU A 37 -4.42 7.59 -11.06
CA LEU A 37 -4.81 8.91 -10.59
C LEU A 37 -5.13 9.84 -11.77
N LYS A 38 -4.22 9.93 -12.75
CA LYS A 38 -4.35 10.78 -13.93
C LYS A 38 -5.63 10.49 -14.71
N ARG A 39 -5.96 9.23 -14.94
CA ARG A 39 -7.21 8.81 -15.59
C ARG A 39 -8.48 9.21 -14.83
N SER A 40 -8.34 9.56 -13.57
CA SER A 40 -9.43 10.02 -12.70
C SER A 40 -9.38 11.53 -12.43
N GLY A 41 -8.56 12.28 -13.17
CA GLY A 41 -8.42 13.72 -13.03
C GLY A 41 -7.68 14.16 -11.76
N LYS A 42 -6.91 13.26 -11.14
CA LYS A 42 -6.07 13.56 -9.98
C LYS A 42 -4.59 13.31 -10.29
N GLU A 43 -3.73 13.82 -9.44
CA GLU A 43 -2.29 13.61 -9.54
C GLU A 43 -1.69 13.38 -8.16
N LEU A 44 -0.53 12.75 -8.12
CA LEU A 44 0.30 12.65 -6.92
C LEU A 44 1.19 13.90 -6.90
N LYS A 45 0.89 14.83 -5.99
CA LYS A 45 1.60 16.09 -5.86
C LYS A 45 3.01 15.92 -5.32
N ASP A 46 3.87 16.86 -5.65
CA ASP A 46 5.22 16.93 -5.07
C ASP A 46 5.15 17.07 -3.55
N GLY A 47 6.02 16.33 -2.85
CA GLY A 47 6.04 16.27 -1.38
C GLY A 47 5.03 15.30 -0.75
N TYR A 48 4.19 14.62 -1.53
CA TYR A 48 3.28 13.55 -1.06
C TYR A 48 3.77 12.16 -1.47
N TYR A 49 5.01 12.06 -1.87
CA TYR A 49 5.69 10.82 -2.22
C TYR A 49 6.93 10.64 -1.34
N LYS A 50 7.07 9.46 -0.73
CA LYS A 50 8.26 9.04 0.01
C LYS A 50 8.69 7.66 -0.47
N VAL A 51 9.98 7.38 -0.35
CA VAL A 51 10.55 6.06 -0.67
C VAL A 51 10.92 5.36 0.63
N ALA A 52 10.41 4.15 0.81
CA ALA A 52 10.69 3.27 1.93
C ALA A 52 11.44 2.01 1.45
N GLU A 53 12.06 1.31 2.38
CA GLU A 53 12.50 -0.07 2.20
C GLU A 53 11.31 -1.04 2.33
N PHE A 54 11.52 -2.33 2.01
CA PHE A 54 10.48 -3.36 2.11
C PHE A 54 10.21 -3.81 3.56
N THR A 55 10.29 -2.90 4.53
CA THR A 55 10.11 -3.20 5.94
C THR A 55 8.97 -2.39 6.56
N THR A 56 8.43 -2.88 7.65
CA THR A 56 7.40 -2.20 8.45
C THR A 56 7.99 -0.94 9.08
N GLU A 57 9.23 -1.03 9.58
CA GLU A 57 9.95 0.04 10.25
C GLU A 57 10.15 1.23 9.30
N SER A 58 10.64 0.97 8.09
CA SER A 58 10.83 2.03 7.10
C SER A 58 9.49 2.64 6.65
N GLY A 59 8.44 1.82 6.52
CA GLY A 59 7.08 2.29 6.27
C GLY A 59 6.60 3.25 7.36
N TYR A 60 6.80 2.88 8.63
CA TYR A 60 6.48 3.70 9.79
C TYR A 60 7.22 5.04 9.78
N GLU A 61 8.54 5.02 9.61
CA GLU A 61 9.37 6.22 9.60
C GLU A 61 8.94 7.20 8.51
N LYS A 62 8.74 6.71 7.28
CA LYS A 62 8.39 7.56 6.13
C LYS A 62 6.98 8.13 6.22
N VAL A 63 6.05 7.41 6.79
CA VAL A 63 4.69 7.93 7.02
C VAL A 63 4.68 8.93 8.17
N LEU A 64 5.38 8.66 9.27
CA LEU A 64 5.45 9.60 10.39
C LEU A 64 6.12 10.92 9.97
N GLU A 65 7.22 10.86 9.18
CA GLU A 65 7.86 12.02 8.55
C GLU A 65 6.84 12.81 7.70
N LEU A 66 6.11 12.12 6.83
CA LEU A 66 5.12 12.73 5.95
C LEU A 66 3.98 13.40 6.72
N LEU A 67 3.44 12.77 7.76
CA LEU A 67 2.35 13.31 8.58
C LEU A 67 2.78 14.53 9.41
N ASN A 68 4.05 14.63 9.77
CA ASN A 68 4.59 15.82 10.42
C ASN A 68 4.79 17.01 9.45
N GLU A 69 4.96 16.73 8.16
CA GLU A 69 5.09 17.75 7.10
C GLU A 69 3.75 18.19 6.51
N LYS A 70 2.76 17.29 6.49
CA LYS A 70 1.48 17.45 5.80
C LYS A 70 0.30 17.06 6.69
N ASN A 71 -0.71 17.93 6.79
CA ASN A 71 -1.90 17.73 7.63
C ASN A 71 -3.20 17.54 6.83
N ASP A 72 -3.12 17.51 5.51
CA ASP A 72 -4.26 17.47 4.59
C ASP A 72 -4.41 16.15 3.83
N ILE A 73 -3.71 15.10 4.28
CA ILE A 73 -3.77 13.75 3.70
C ILE A 73 -5.00 13.02 4.21
N ASP A 74 -5.75 12.40 3.32
CA ASP A 74 -6.85 11.49 3.67
C ASP A 74 -6.64 10.05 3.22
N ILE A 75 -5.74 9.81 2.27
CA ILE A 75 -5.38 8.45 1.83
C ILE A 75 -3.86 8.32 1.67
N ILE A 76 -3.28 7.28 2.27
CA ILE A 76 -1.90 6.85 2.06
C ILE A 76 -1.91 5.51 1.33
N SER A 77 -1.40 5.48 0.11
CA SER A 77 -1.26 4.27 -0.69
C SER A 77 0.17 3.74 -0.62
N CYS A 78 0.32 2.49 -0.23
CA CYS A 78 1.62 1.85 -0.03
C CYS A 78 1.94 0.86 -1.15
N ALA A 79 3.19 0.81 -1.58
CA ALA A 79 3.65 -0.11 -2.62
C ALA A 79 3.58 -1.59 -2.19
N THR A 80 3.54 -1.87 -0.88
CA THR A 80 3.40 -3.22 -0.32
C THR A 80 2.54 -3.20 0.95
N ASP A 81 1.97 -4.36 1.31
CA ASP A 81 1.25 -4.53 2.57
C ASP A 81 2.17 -4.44 3.79
N THR A 82 3.45 -4.76 3.64
CA THR A 82 4.46 -4.60 4.71
C THR A 82 4.64 -3.12 5.08
N ILE A 83 4.78 -2.26 4.06
CA ILE A 83 4.84 -0.81 4.25
C ILE A 83 3.50 -0.30 4.82
N ALA A 84 2.37 -0.83 4.36
CA ALA A 84 1.05 -0.44 4.85
C ALA A 84 0.87 -0.77 6.35
N ALA A 85 1.45 -1.86 6.85
CA ALA A 85 1.46 -2.16 8.28
C ALA A 85 2.17 -1.06 9.09
N GLY A 86 3.35 -0.65 8.65
CA GLY A 86 4.08 0.48 9.25
C GLY A 86 3.33 1.81 9.15
N ALA A 87 2.65 2.04 8.02
CA ALA A 87 1.82 3.23 7.84
C ALA A 87 0.68 3.31 8.86
N ILE A 88 0.02 2.19 9.14
CA ILE A 88 -1.05 2.12 10.16
C ILE A 88 -0.50 2.45 11.55
N GLU A 89 0.64 1.88 11.91
CA GLU A 89 1.31 2.16 13.18
C GLU A 89 1.71 3.64 13.31
N ALA A 90 2.27 4.21 12.23
CA ALA A 90 2.65 5.63 12.20
C ALA A 90 1.42 6.56 12.39
N ILE A 91 0.30 6.25 11.75
CA ILE A 91 -0.94 7.01 11.91
C ILE A 91 -1.44 6.94 13.36
N HIS A 92 -1.43 5.77 13.99
CA HIS A 92 -1.81 5.61 15.38
C HIS A 92 -0.89 6.41 16.31
N THR A 93 0.41 6.39 16.08
CA THR A 93 1.39 7.17 16.83
C THR A 93 1.15 8.68 16.66
N TYR A 94 0.95 9.13 15.43
CA TYR A 94 0.70 10.52 15.10
C TYR A 94 -0.58 11.04 15.78
N VAL A 95 -1.70 10.35 15.62
CA VAL A 95 -2.97 10.71 16.29
C VAL A 95 -2.84 10.61 17.80
N GLY A 96 -2.15 9.58 18.31
CA GLY A 96 -1.88 9.39 19.73
C GLY A 96 -1.07 10.54 20.35
N SER A 97 -0.16 11.16 19.60
CA SER A 97 0.60 12.32 20.05
C SER A 97 -0.25 13.59 20.20
N GLN A 98 -1.42 13.63 19.57
CA GLN A 98 -2.35 14.75 19.60
C GLN A 98 -3.46 14.61 20.65
N ILE A 99 -3.43 13.51 21.44
CA ILE A 99 -4.43 13.28 22.49
C ILE A 99 -4.35 14.41 23.52
N PRO A 100 -5.49 15.08 23.83
CA PRO A 100 -5.52 16.11 24.85
C PRO A 100 -5.05 15.60 26.22
N LYS A 101 -4.33 16.43 26.98
CA LYS A 101 -3.74 16.06 28.28
C LYS A 101 -4.76 15.61 29.32
N ASN A 102 -6.02 16.03 29.18
CA ASN A 102 -7.12 15.64 30.06
C ASN A 102 -7.72 14.25 29.76
N VAL A 103 -7.22 13.55 28.71
CA VAL A 103 -7.61 12.18 28.39
C VAL A 103 -6.56 11.24 28.98
N GLU A 104 -6.78 10.79 30.22
CA GLU A 104 -5.77 10.05 30.98
C GLU A 104 -5.92 8.53 30.90
N ASP A 105 -7.17 8.02 30.91
CA ASP A 105 -7.40 6.58 30.91
C ASP A 105 -7.18 5.93 29.53
N THR A 106 -6.70 4.68 29.55
CA THR A 106 -6.34 3.92 28.34
C THR A 106 -7.52 3.74 27.39
N GLY A 107 -8.73 3.53 27.90
CA GLY A 107 -9.93 3.31 27.08
C GLY A 107 -10.33 4.56 26.31
N SER A 108 -10.29 5.72 26.95
CA SER A 108 -10.57 7.03 26.34
C SER A 108 -9.48 7.40 25.33
N ARG A 109 -8.20 7.10 25.59
CA ARG A 109 -7.10 7.30 24.64
C ARG A 109 -7.29 6.46 23.40
N PHE A 110 -7.61 5.18 23.55
CA PHE A 110 -7.86 4.27 22.43
C PHE A 110 -9.05 4.73 21.58
N ARG A 111 -10.16 5.14 22.24
CA ARG A 111 -11.33 5.68 21.55
C ARG A 111 -10.97 6.94 20.76
N TYR A 112 -10.20 7.86 21.36
CA TYR A 112 -9.75 9.08 20.68
C TYR A 112 -8.99 8.74 19.38
N ILE A 113 -8.06 7.80 19.42
CA ILE A 113 -7.32 7.36 18.23
C ILE A 113 -8.28 6.85 17.16
N LEU A 114 -9.21 5.96 17.50
CA LEU A 114 -10.18 5.39 16.56
C LEU A 114 -11.08 6.46 15.92
N GLU A 115 -11.55 7.42 16.71
CA GLU A 115 -12.46 8.47 16.25
C GLU A 115 -11.76 9.54 15.41
N ASN A 116 -10.47 9.77 15.62
CA ASN A 116 -9.70 10.81 14.95
C ASN A 116 -8.80 10.29 13.82
N THR A 117 -8.77 8.97 13.60
CA THR A 117 -8.06 8.38 12.47
C THR A 117 -8.92 8.45 11.21
N ALA A 118 -8.87 9.57 10.50
CA ALA A 118 -9.59 9.76 9.24
C ALA A 118 -8.76 9.35 8.01
N ILE A 119 -7.48 9.00 8.20
CA ILE A 119 -6.57 8.64 7.12
C ILE A 119 -6.73 7.17 6.77
N GLN A 120 -7.05 6.89 5.51
CA GLN A 120 -7.19 5.53 5.00
C GLN A 120 -5.85 5.03 4.46
N VAL A 121 -5.54 3.75 4.69
CA VAL A 121 -4.34 3.10 4.16
C VAL A 121 -4.75 2.09 3.11
N THR A 122 -3.99 2.01 2.02
CA THR A 122 -4.11 0.95 1.03
C THR A 122 -2.78 0.26 0.82
N GLY A 123 -2.81 -1.03 0.54
CA GLY A 123 -1.62 -1.85 0.34
C GLY A 123 -1.55 -2.50 -1.03
N PHE A 124 -0.66 -3.49 -1.14
CA PHE A 124 -0.45 -4.27 -2.34
C PHE A 124 0.16 -5.63 -1.97
N GLY A 125 -0.59 -6.73 -2.17
CA GLY A 125 -0.11 -8.08 -1.90
C GLY A 125 -1.08 -9.03 -1.21
N ASP A 126 -2.18 -8.54 -0.61
CA ASP A 126 -3.19 -9.32 0.13
C ASP A 126 -2.57 -10.15 1.29
N ASN A 127 -1.82 -9.47 2.15
CA ASN A 127 -1.16 -10.07 3.31
C ASN A 127 -2.21 -10.56 4.33
N GLN A 128 -2.24 -11.88 4.57
CA GLN A 128 -3.23 -12.51 5.43
C GLN A 128 -3.08 -12.12 6.91
N LEU A 129 -1.85 -11.88 7.38
CA LEU A 129 -1.62 -11.43 8.74
C LEU A 129 -2.14 -10.00 8.95
N LEU A 130 -1.81 -9.09 8.03
CA LEU A 130 -2.31 -7.72 8.08
C LEU A 130 -3.85 -7.70 8.07
N LYS A 131 -4.46 -8.53 7.21
CA LYS A 131 -5.92 -8.68 7.16
C LYS A 131 -6.50 -9.19 8.49
N ALA A 132 -5.86 -10.16 9.13
CA ALA A 132 -6.33 -10.72 10.40
C ALA A 132 -6.30 -9.70 11.55
N VAL A 133 -5.27 -8.83 11.60
CA VAL A 133 -5.10 -7.87 12.70
C VAL A 133 -5.82 -6.54 12.47
N THR A 134 -6.10 -6.16 11.23
CA THR A 134 -6.76 -4.88 10.90
C THR A 134 -8.22 -5.01 10.50
N GLY A 135 -8.71 -6.25 10.33
CA GLY A 135 -10.01 -6.50 9.67
C GLY A 135 -9.98 -6.35 8.16
N GLY A 136 -8.82 -6.02 7.58
CA GLY A 136 -8.58 -5.82 6.17
C GLY A 136 -8.43 -4.36 5.76
N ILE A 137 -7.52 -4.12 4.83
CA ILE A 137 -7.36 -2.86 4.12
C ILE A 137 -7.56 -3.08 2.62
N PRO A 138 -7.94 -2.06 1.84
CA PRO A 138 -7.93 -2.19 0.39
C PRO A 138 -6.53 -2.54 -0.10
N THR A 139 -6.37 -3.68 -0.75
CA THR A 139 -5.09 -4.17 -1.26
C THR A 139 -5.28 -4.88 -2.60
N VAL A 140 -4.22 -4.97 -3.40
CA VAL A 140 -4.25 -5.72 -4.66
C VAL A 140 -3.95 -7.18 -4.38
N HIS A 141 -4.89 -8.05 -4.69
CA HIS A 141 -4.71 -9.50 -4.64
C HIS A 141 -4.28 -10.05 -6.00
N PHE A 142 -3.22 -10.82 -6.00
CA PHE A 142 -2.78 -11.59 -7.16
C PHE A 142 -3.15 -13.06 -7.04
N GLY A 143 -3.32 -13.71 -8.16
CA GLY A 143 -3.52 -15.15 -8.22
C GLY A 143 -2.22 -15.94 -7.99
N TYR A 144 -1.57 -15.78 -6.84
CA TYR A 144 -0.27 -16.43 -6.55
C TYR A 144 -0.28 -17.93 -6.79
N LYS A 145 -1.33 -18.64 -6.31
CA LYS A 145 -1.49 -20.07 -6.53
C LYS A 145 -1.61 -20.40 -8.03
N THR A 146 -2.44 -19.66 -8.74
CA THR A 146 -2.62 -19.85 -10.20
C THR A 146 -1.33 -19.57 -10.95
N SER A 147 -0.57 -18.53 -10.55
CA SER A 147 0.72 -18.20 -11.13
C SER A 147 1.73 -19.34 -10.95
N GLY A 148 1.80 -19.89 -9.74
CA GLY A 148 2.69 -21.03 -9.46
C GLY A 148 2.31 -22.28 -10.27
N ILE A 149 1.03 -22.61 -10.37
CA ILE A 149 0.54 -23.75 -11.15
C ILE A 149 0.90 -23.55 -12.64
N ARG A 150 0.58 -22.38 -13.20
CA ARG A 150 0.89 -22.09 -14.62
C ARG A 150 2.38 -22.08 -14.92
N GLY A 151 3.20 -21.55 -14.00
CA GLY A 151 4.65 -21.60 -14.13
C GLY A 151 5.19 -23.03 -14.14
N ALA A 152 4.68 -23.91 -13.26
CA ALA A 152 5.07 -25.31 -13.24
C ALA A 152 4.62 -26.07 -14.50
N GLU A 153 3.39 -25.85 -14.96
CA GLU A 153 2.89 -26.44 -16.22
C GLU A 153 3.77 -26.06 -17.41
N LEU A 154 4.11 -24.77 -17.56
CA LEU A 154 4.99 -24.29 -18.62
C LEU A 154 6.39 -24.91 -18.53
N LEU A 155 6.94 -25.03 -17.32
CA LEU A 155 8.24 -25.65 -17.13
C LEU A 155 8.24 -27.12 -17.55
N LEU A 156 7.22 -27.88 -17.19
CA LEU A 156 7.05 -29.27 -17.61
C LEU A 156 6.92 -29.40 -19.13
N ASP A 157 6.12 -28.53 -19.77
CA ASP A 157 5.98 -28.50 -21.23
C ASP A 157 7.33 -28.27 -21.93
N VAL A 158 8.17 -27.36 -21.42
CA VAL A 158 9.51 -27.10 -21.96
C VAL A 158 10.43 -28.32 -21.82
N ILE A 159 10.40 -28.99 -20.64
CA ILE A 159 11.22 -30.18 -20.39
C ILE A 159 10.79 -31.33 -21.31
N GLU A 160 9.49 -31.55 -21.50
CA GLU A 160 8.97 -32.66 -22.30
C GLU A 160 9.19 -32.48 -23.82
N ARG A 161 9.14 -31.24 -24.29
CA ARG A 161 9.25 -30.92 -25.73
C ARG A 161 10.65 -30.58 -26.19
N ASP A 162 11.60 -30.41 -25.26
CA ASP A 162 12.97 -29.92 -25.52
C ASP A 162 13.00 -28.62 -26.38
N GLU A 163 11.94 -27.83 -26.28
CA GLU A 163 11.77 -26.57 -26.99
C GLU A 163 11.53 -25.42 -25.98
N SER A 164 12.36 -24.39 -26.07
CA SER A 164 12.22 -23.17 -25.30
C SER A 164 11.51 -22.09 -26.12
N ILE A 165 10.20 -21.96 -25.97
CA ILE A 165 9.45 -20.84 -26.55
C ILE A 165 9.26 -19.79 -25.45
N PRO A 166 9.71 -18.54 -25.62
CA PRO A 166 9.47 -17.49 -24.63
C PRO A 166 7.97 -17.19 -24.56
N VAL A 167 7.36 -17.46 -23.40
CA VAL A 167 5.94 -17.25 -23.14
C VAL A 167 5.77 -16.26 -21.98
N GLU A 168 5.00 -15.21 -22.19
CA GLU A 168 4.55 -14.29 -21.13
C GLU A 168 3.06 -14.50 -20.87
N ILE A 169 2.69 -14.90 -19.63
CA ILE A 169 1.29 -15.02 -19.22
C ILE A 169 0.97 -13.91 -18.23
N LYS A 170 0.05 -13.02 -18.60
CA LYS A 170 -0.48 -11.97 -17.71
C LYS A 170 -1.73 -12.47 -16.99
N LEU A 171 -1.60 -12.68 -15.70
CA LEU A 171 -2.73 -13.03 -14.84
C LEU A 171 -3.51 -11.79 -14.39
N GLY A 172 -4.81 -11.95 -14.17
CA GLY A 172 -5.66 -10.90 -13.60
C GLY A 172 -5.36 -10.65 -12.12
N PHE A 173 -5.93 -9.55 -11.62
CA PHE A 173 -5.87 -9.16 -10.20
C PHE A 173 -7.27 -8.80 -9.68
N ARG A 174 -7.41 -8.73 -8.35
CA ARG A 174 -8.59 -8.21 -7.64
C ARG A 174 -8.18 -7.10 -6.67
N LEU A 175 -9.10 -6.19 -6.38
CA LEU A 175 -9.02 -5.18 -5.30
C LEU A 175 -9.96 -5.60 -4.18
#